data_c46a9c37d812323bb28b3c3aeebefe38
#
_entry.id   c46a9c37d812323bb28b3c3aeebefe38
#
_cell.length_a   1.000
_cell.length_b   1.000
_cell.length_c   1.000
_cell.angle_alpha   90.00
_cell.angle_beta   90.00
_cell.angle_gamma   90.00
#
_symmetry.space_group_name_H-M   'P 1'
#
loop_
_entity.id
_entity.type
_entity.pdbx_description
1 polymer ?
#
loop_
_entity_poly.entity_id
_entity_poly.type
_entity_poly.pdbx_seq_one_letter_code
_entity_poly.pdbx_strand_id
1 'polypeptide(L)'
;VLMLGGGPEIQGKTLRVFHKHSLDAIIKEMVSWAKEGTFKLGCTPATLAFGVGRTQVEAASLSLEAMRDADFDKETPLAKRITDAVIETEVGPLGLGGPATVLGTFIKVGPQRASGIRVISLRVGCCYDPRRATATFIMR
;
A
#
# COMPACT_ATOMS: atom_id res chain seq x y z
N VAL A 1 7.07 -5.78 15.98
CA VAL A 1 8.05 -5.94 14.89
C VAL A 1 7.30 -6.31 13.63
N LEU A 2 7.58 -5.61 12.55
CA LEU A 2 7.13 -5.91 11.20
C LEU A 2 8.39 -6.19 10.35
N MET A 3 8.44 -7.33 9.69
CA MET A 3 9.59 -7.71 8.86
C MET A 3 9.28 -7.46 7.39
N LEU A 4 10.09 -6.63 6.75
CA LEU A 4 9.97 -6.28 5.34
C LEU A 4 11.20 -6.70 4.57
N GLY A 5 11.03 -7.05 3.29
CA GLY A 5 12.15 -7.32 2.38
C GLY A 5 12.79 -6.04 1.85
N GLY A 6 14.09 -6.04 1.59
CA GLY A 6 14.81 -4.88 1.06
C GLY A 6 14.36 -4.48 -0.35
N GLY A 7 14.03 -5.43 -1.21
CA GLY A 7 13.50 -5.17 -2.55
C GLY A 7 12.17 -4.42 -2.52
N PRO A 8 11.17 -4.88 -1.75
CA PRO A 8 9.92 -4.15 -1.53
C PRO A 8 10.12 -2.74 -0.95
N GLU A 9 11.06 -2.56 -0.03
CA GLU A 9 11.29 -1.28 0.62
C GLU A 9 11.68 -0.18 -0.38
N ILE A 10 12.52 -0.48 -1.35
CA ILE A 10 12.92 0.49 -2.38
C ILE A 10 11.83 0.82 -3.41
N GLN A 11 10.75 0.05 -3.46
CA GLN A 11 9.58 0.34 -4.30
C GLN A 11 8.56 1.25 -3.59
N GLY A 12 8.80 1.59 -2.33
CA GLY A 12 7.96 2.50 -1.57
C GLY A 12 7.99 3.91 -2.16
N LYS A 13 6.87 4.64 -2.01
CA LYS A 13 6.71 6.00 -2.54
C LYS A 13 5.87 6.85 -1.61
N THR A 14 6.35 8.05 -1.27
CA THR A 14 5.59 8.99 -0.44
C THR A 14 5.58 10.37 -1.09
N LEU A 15 4.43 10.80 -1.60
CA LEU A 15 4.27 12.05 -2.34
C LEU A 15 2.99 12.79 -1.97
N ARG A 16 2.95 14.05 -2.39
CA ARG A 16 1.76 14.89 -2.35
C ARG A 16 0.87 14.61 -3.56
N VAL A 17 -0.43 14.50 -3.32
CA VAL A 17 -1.44 14.39 -4.39
C VAL A 17 -2.36 15.59 -4.34
N PHE A 18 -2.49 16.29 -5.45
CA PHE A 18 -3.45 17.37 -5.64
C PHE A 18 -4.78 16.76 -6.12
N HIS A 19 -5.77 16.75 -5.25
CA HIS A 19 -7.00 16.01 -5.49
C HIS A 19 -8.18 16.85 -5.99
N LYS A 20 -8.07 18.18 -5.99
CA LYS A 20 -9.14 19.08 -6.45
C LYS A 20 -10.54 18.71 -5.90
N HIS A 21 -10.62 18.29 -4.64
CA HIS A 21 -11.81 17.75 -3.98
C HIS A 21 -12.41 16.50 -4.64
N SER A 22 -11.63 15.74 -5.38
CA SER A 22 -12.03 14.50 -6.05
C SER A 22 -11.34 13.28 -5.42
N LEU A 23 -12.12 12.33 -4.91
CA LEU A 23 -11.61 11.05 -4.46
C LEU A 23 -11.03 10.22 -5.62
N ASP A 24 -11.65 10.32 -6.79
CA ASP A 24 -11.19 9.59 -7.98
C ASP A 24 -9.79 10.04 -8.43
N ALA A 25 -9.46 11.32 -8.26
CA ALA A 25 -8.10 11.80 -8.53
C ALA A 25 -7.07 11.12 -7.60
N ILE A 26 -7.40 10.95 -6.32
CA ILE A 26 -6.56 10.25 -5.36
C ILE A 26 -6.40 8.79 -5.75
N ILE A 27 -7.50 8.09 -6.02
CA ILE A 27 -7.49 6.67 -6.39
C ILE A 27 -6.68 6.46 -7.66
N LYS A 28 -6.83 7.31 -8.66
CA LYS A 28 -6.08 7.24 -9.92
C LYS A 28 -4.58 7.30 -9.68
N GLU A 29 -4.11 8.19 -8.81
CA GLU A 29 -2.69 8.27 -8.43
C GLU A 29 -2.24 7.03 -7.65
N MET A 30 -3.04 6.57 -6.68
CA MET A 30 -2.72 5.36 -5.91
C MET A 30 -2.60 4.14 -6.82
N VAL A 31 -3.51 3.96 -7.75
CA VAL A 31 -3.47 2.88 -8.75
C VAL A 31 -2.24 3.00 -9.65
N SER A 32 -1.93 4.21 -10.13
CA SER A 32 -0.74 4.45 -10.95
C SER A 32 0.54 4.05 -10.24
N TRP A 33 0.68 4.42 -8.96
CA TRP A 33 1.86 4.06 -8.17
C TRP A 33 1.91 2.56 -7.86
N ALA A 34 0.76 1.96 -7.56
CA ALA A 34 0.67 0.52 -7.32
C ALA A 34 1.09 -0.29 -8.56
N LYS A 35 0.62 0.11 -9.74
CA LYS A 35 1.03 -0.51 -11.01
C LYS A 35 2.54 -0.43 -11.21
N GLU A 36 3.12 0.75 -11.05
CA GLU A 36 4.56 0.97 -11.19
C GLU A 36 5.35 0.11 -10.20
N GLY A 37 4.98 0.16 -8.91
CA GLY A 37 5.66 -0.58 -7.86
C GLY A 37 5.55 -2.09 -8.03
N THR A 38 4.38 -2.58 -8.41
CA THR A 38 4.14 -4.01 -8.67
C THR A 38 4.93 -4.50 -9.87
N PHE A 39 4.93 -3.75 -10.96
CA PHE A 39 5.71 -4.10 -12.16
C PHE A 39 7.20 -4.23 -11.88
N LYS A 40 7.75 -3.35 -11.03
CA LYS A 40 9.18 -3.33 -10.68
C LYS A 40 9.55 -4.32 -9.58
N LEU A 41 8.59 -4.94 -8.92
CA LEU A 41 8.85 -5.78 -7.74
C LEU A 41 9.53 -7.10 -8.08
N GLY A 42 9.19 -7.73 -9.19
CA GLY A 42 9.72 -9.01 -9.63
C GLY A 42 9.17 -10.24 -8.90
N CYS A 43 8.76 -10.11 -7.63
CA CYS A 43 8.20 -11.21 -6.81
C CYS A 43 6.69 -11.00 -6.57
N THR A 44 5.94 -10.88 -7.65
CA THR A 44 4.47 -10.83 -7.61
C THR A 44 3.87 -12.22 -7.41
N PRO A 45 2.61 -12.32 -6.89
CA PRO A 45 1.65 -11.25 -6.60
C PRO A 45 2.07 -10.38 -5.40
N ALA A 46 1.80 -9.08 -5.47
CA ALA A 46 2.21 -8.12 -4.46
C ALA A 46 1.18 -7.93 -3.34
N THR A 47 1.63 -7.51 -2.17
CA THR A 47 0.78 -6.92 -1.12
C THR A 47 0.97 -5.40 -1.15
N LEU A 48 -0.13 -4.64 -1.20
CA LEU A 48 -0.09 -3.19 -1.25
C LEU A 48 -0.58 -2.58 0.06
N ALA A 49 0.13 -1.60 0.59
CA ALA A 49 -0.30 -0.87 1.77
C ALA A 49 -0.17 0.64 1.56
N PHE A 50 -1.27 1.35 1.78
CA PHE A 50 -1.33 2.80 1.67
C PHE A 50 -1.55 3.46 3.03
N GLY A 51 -0.82 4.55 3.25
CA GLY A 51 -1.07 5.49 4.33
C GLY A 51 -1.44 6.85 3.77
N VAL A 52 -2.49 7.47 4.30
CA VAL A 52 -2.91 8.83 3.92
C VAL A 52 -2.84 9.72 5.16
N GLY A 53 -1.98 10.73 5.14
CA GLY A 53 -1.70 11.57 6.30
C GLY A 53 -1.56 13.05 5.96
N ARG A 54 -1.25 13.85 7.00
CA ARG A 54 -1.03 15.31 6.90
C ARG A 54 0.41 15.65 6.54
N THR A 55 1.34 14.75 6.86
CA THR A 55 2.78 14.88 6.63
C THR A 55 3.33 13.61 5.98
N GLN A 56 4.54 13.71 5.42
CA GLN A 56 5.21 12.53 4.84
C GLN A 56 5.48 11.45 5.88
N VAL A 57 5.94 11.83 7.07
CA VAL A 57 6.21 10.90 8.16
C VAL A 57 4.93 10.20 8.62
N GLU A 58 3.85 10.94 8.81
CA GLU A 58 2.55 10.38 9.21
C GLU A 58 2.02 9.40 8.14
N ALA A 59 2.05 9.79 6.87
CA ALA A 59 1.62 8.91 5.78
C ALA A 59 2.49 7.65 5.68
N ALA A 60 3.80 7.76 5.83
CA ALA A 60 4.71 6.63 5.83
C ALA A 60 4.44 5.69 7.03
N SER A 61 4.26 6.22 8.24
CA SER A 61 3.89 5.43 9.41
C SER A 61 2.57 4.70 9.21
N LEU A 62 1.55 5.39 8.71
CA LEU A 62 0.24 4.79 8.44
C LEU A 62 0.31 3.67 7.38
N SER A 63 1.18 3.80 6.37
CA SER A 63 1.37 2.71 5.40
C SER A 63 2.02 1.47 6.02
N LEU A 64 2.98 1.65 6.94
CA LEU A 64 3.56 0.55 7.71
C LEU A 64 2.54 -0.10 8.65
N GLU A 65 1.70 0.71 9.30
CA GLU A 65 0.61 0.20 10.13
C GLU A 65 -0.42 -0.56 9.30
N ALA A 66 -0.77 -0.08 8.10
CA ALA A 66 -1.66 -0.78 7.18
C ALA A 66 -1.07 -2.15 6.79
N MET A 67 0.24 -2.21 6.53
CA MET A 67 0.93 -3.47 6.25
C MET A 67 0.96 -4.40 7.47
N ARG A 68 1.21 -3.86 8.68
CA ARG A 68 1.22 -4.61 9.92
C ARG A 68 -0.14 -5.23 10.23
N ASP A 69 -1.21 -4.49 9.99
CA ASP A 69 -2.58 -4.87 10.34
C ASP A 69 -3.32 -5.53 9.16
N ALA A 70 -2.61 -5.88 8.10
CA ALA A 70 -3.16 -6.52 6.92
C ALA A 70 -3.92 -7.81 7.29
N ASP A 71 -5.14 -7.90 6.80
CA ASP A 71 -6.01 -9.07 6.95
C ASP A 71 -6.66 -9.32 5.58
N PHE A 72 -6.17 -10.35 4.88
CA PHE A 72 -6.60 -10.64 3.51
C PHE A 72 -8.06 -11.05 3.39
N ASP A 73 -8.69 -11.44 4.51
CA ASP A 73 -10.11 -11.75 4.55
C ASP A 73 -11.01 -10.51 4.74
N LYS A 74 -10.41 -9.34 4.95
CA LYS A 74 -11.11 -8.09 5.32
C LYS A 74 -10.70 -6.88 4.49
N GLU A 75 -10.67 -7.02 3.20
CA GLU A 75 -10.39 -5.88 2.32
C GLU A 75 -11.57 -4.89 2.28
N THR A 76 -11.29 -3.60 2.48
CA THR A 76 -12.33 -2.56 2.41
C THR A 76 -12.76 -2.31 0.96
N PRO A 77 -13.99 -1.76 0.71
CA PRO A 77 -14.42 -1.47 -0.67
C PRO A 77 -13.47 -0.56 -1.44
N LEU A 78 -12.86 0.42 -0.76
CA LEU A 78 -11.87 1.31 -1.38
C LEU A 78 -10.59 0.55 -1.74
N ALA A 79 -10.11 -0.29 -0.82
CA ALA A 79 -8.93 -1.12 -1.04
C ALA A 79 -9.15 -2.10 -2.20
N LYS A 80 -10.31 -2.78 -2.20
CA LYS A 80 -10.68 -3.70 -3.27
C LYS A 80 -10.73 -3.01 -4.64
N ARG A 81 -11.25 -1.80 -4.73
CA ARG A 81 -11.25 -1.03 -5.98
C ARG A 81 -9.84 -0.81 -6.54
N ILE A 82 -8.84 -0.62 -5.66
CA ILE A 82 -7.44 -0.49 -6.06
C ILE A 82 -6.86 -1.85 -6.46
N THR A 83 -7.12 -2.89 -5.67
CA THR A 83 -6.72 -4.27 -5.98
C THR A 83 -7.20 -4.68 -7.36
N ASP A 84 -8.50 -4.53 -7.64
CA ASP A 84 -9.11 -4.90 -8.93
C ASP A 84 -8.45 -4.13 -10.09
N ALA A 85 -8.25 -2.81 -9.94
CA ALA A 85 -7.61 -1.98 -10.97
C ALA A 85 -6.12 -2.33 -11.21
N VAL A 86 -5.42 -2.86 -10.22
CA VAL A 86 -4.03 -3.33 -10.39
C VAL A 86 -4.00 -4.74 -10.99
N ILE A 87 -4.95 -5.60 -10.65
CA ILE A 87 -5.10 -6.93 -11.27
C ILE A 87 -5.31 -6.81 -12.78
N GLU A 88 -6.09 -5.82 -13.23
CA GLU A 88 -6.31 -5.54 -14.67
C GLU A 88 -5.02 -5.24 -15.45
N THR A 89 -3.90 -4.98 -14.78
CA THR A 89 -2.61 -4.81 -15.46
C THR A 89 -1.99 -6.10 -15.96
N GLU A 90 -2.48 -7.24 -15.46
CA GLU A 90 -2.01 -8.58 -15.82
C GLU A 90 -0.50 -8.79 -15.72
N VAL A 91 0.17 -8.12 -14.77
CA VAL A 91 1.59 -8.36 -14.50
C VAL A 91 1.82 -9.83 -14.15
N GLY A 92 0.93 -10.41 -13.37
CA GLY A 92 0.92 -11.83 -13.02
C GLY A 92 2.06 -12.27 -12.11
N PRO A 93 2.08 -13.54 -11.72
CA PRO A 93 3.13 -14.11 -10.88
C PRO A 93 4.51 -13.96 -11.54
N LEU A 94 5.48 -13.47 -10.77
CA LEU A 94 6.87 -13.23 -11.23
C LEU A 94 6.97 -12.34 -12.49
N GLY A 95 5.93 -11.54 -12.78
CA GLY A 95 5.89 -10.71 -13.99
C GLY A 95 5.64 -11.47 -15.29
N LEU A 96 5.17 -12.71 -15.21
CA LEU A 96 4.97 -13.59 -16.38
C LEU A 96 3.57 -13.49 -17.01
N GLY A 97 2.76 -12.56 -16.54
CA GLY A 97 1.41 -12.35 -17.02
C GLY A 97 0.33 -13.10 -16.24
N GLY A 98 -0.91 -12.63 -16.38
CA GLY A 98 -2.10 -13.23 -15.77
C GLY A 98 -2.67 -12.45 -14.57
N PRO A 99 -3.83 -12.89 -14.06
CA PRO A 99 -4.63 -12.10 -13.10
C PRO A 99 -4.05 -12.06 -11.68
N ALA A 100 -3.20 -13.00 -11.28
CA ALA A 100 -2.64 -13.05 -9.93
C ALA A 100 -1.50 -12.03 -9.75
N THR A 101 -1.83 -10.74 -9.85
CA THR A 101 -0.90 -9.61 -9.77
C THR A 101 -0.75 -9.06 -8.35
N VAL A 102 -1.84 -9.04 -7.58
CA VAL A 102 -1.91 -8.51 -6.20
C VAL A 102 -2.68 -9.48 -5.32
N LEU A 103 -2.19 -9.69 -4.09
CA LEU A 103 -2.87 -10.46 -3.05
C LEU A 103 -3.97 -9.65 -2.37
N GLY A 104 -3.72 -8.36 -2.16
CA GLY A 104 -4.66 -7.44 -1.53
C GLY A 104 -4.05 -6.06 -1.29
N THR A 105 -4.94 -5.11 -1.05
CA THR A 105 -4.60 -3.72 -0.74
C THR A 105 -5.10 -3.34 0.65
N PHE A 106 -4.28 -2.67 1.43
CA PHE A 106 -4.62 -2.22 2.78
C PHE A 106 -4.41 -0.71 2.89
N ILE A 107 -5.34 -0.01 3.53
CA ILE A 107 -5.34 1.46 3.60
C ILE A 107 -5.59 1.91 5.03
N LYS A 108 -4.71 2.80 5.53
CA LYS A 108 -4.97 3.58 6.74
C LYS A 108 -5.02 5.06 6.42
N VAL A 109 -6.08 5.70 6.89
CA VAL A 109 -6.30 7.13 6.73
C VAL A 109 -6.24 7.78 8.10
N GLY A 110 -5.27 8.64 8.30
CA GLY A 110 -5.14 9.46 9.50
C GLY A 110 -5.94 10.76 9.39
N PRO A 111 -5.81 11.65 10.38
CA PRO A 111 -6.41 12.97 10.33
C PRO A 111 -6.01 13.72 9.07
N GLN A 112 -6.94 14.50 8.51
CA GLN A 112 -6.72 15.22 7.26
C GLN A 112 -6.74 16.73 7.50
N ARG A 113 -6.03 17.48 6.65
CA ARG A 113 -6.11 18.96 6.60
C ARG A 113 -7.25 19.36 5.67
N ALA A 114 -7.89 20.50 5.98
CA ALA A 114 -8.83 21.16 5.06
C ALA A 114 -8.03 21.82 3.92
N SER A 115 -7.51 21.03 2.99
CA SER A 115 -6.73 21.52 1.84
C SER A 115 -6.98 20.64 0.62
N GLY A 116 -6.63 21.16 -0.56
CA GLY A 116 -6.69 20.41 -1.82
C GLY A 116 -5.57 19.37 -2.01
N ILE A 117 -4.81 19.06 -0.95
CA ILE A 117 -3.64 18.19 -0.99
C ILE A 117 -3.80 17.06 0.01
N ARG A 118 -3.40 15.85 -0.39
CA ARG A 118 -3.17 14.71 0.50
C ARG A 118 -1.73 14.24 0.38
N VAL A 119 -1.15 13.83 1.49
CA VAL A 119 0.13 13.12 1.48
C VAL A 119 -0.19 11.63 1.54
N ILE A 120 0.29 10.89 0.55
CA ILE A 120 0.03 9.47 0.41
C ILE A 120 1.36 8.74 0.39
N SER A 121 1.44 7.65 1.13
CA SER A 121 2.56 6.72 1.12
C SER A 121 2.08 5.36 0.63
N LEU A 122 2.82 4.78 -0.30
CA LEU A 122 2.68 3.40 -0.74
C LEU A 122 3.84 2.57 -0.19
N ARG A 123 3.52 1.41 0.38
CA ARG A 123 4.45 0.31 0.62
C ARG A 123 4.02 -0.88 -0.23
N VAL A 124 5.00 -1.53 -0.82
CA VAL A 124 4.78 -2.74 -1.61
C VAL A 124 5.41 -3.90 -0.87
N GLY A 125 4.68 -4.98 -0.68
CA GLY A 125 5.16 -6.23 -0.10
C GLY A 125 5.30 -7.30 -1.18
N CYS A 126 6.12 -8.32 -0.90
CA CYS A 126 6.24 -9.50 -1.75
C CYS A 126 5.00 -10.40 -1.64
N CYS A 127 5.05 -11.55 -2.29
CA CYS A 127 3.99 -12.55 -2.42
C CYS A 127 3.77 -13.40 -1.14
N TYR A 128 3.72 -12.77 0.02
CA TYR A 128 3.49 -13.45 1.30
C TYR A 128 2.77 -12.53 2.30
N ASP A 129 2.12 -13.13 3.29
CA ASP A 129 1.58 -12.38 4.43
C ASP A 129 2.75 -11.77 5.24
N PRO A 130 2.74 -10.45 5.50
CA PRO A 130 3.81 -9.80 6.24
C PRO A 130 4.04 -10.42 7.61
N ARG A 131 5.26 -10.85 7.90
CA ARG A 131 5.60 -11.42 9.20
C ARG A 131 5.64 -10.36 10.28
N ARG A 132 4.90 -10.58 11.35
CA ARG A 132 4.77 -9.65 12.47
C ARG A 132 4.72 -10.38 13.80
N ALA A 133 5.32 -9.78 14.82
CA ALA A 133 5.27 -10.26 16.19
C ALA A 133 5.31 -9.09 17.19
N THR A 134 4.65 -9.27 18.33
CA THR A 134 4.70 -8.32 19.45
C THR A 134 5.31 -9.00 20.67
N ALA A 135 6.23 -8.30 21.31
CA ALA A 135 6.77 -8.70 22.62
C ALA A 135 6.63 -7.53 23.59
N THR A 136 6.18 -7.83 24.81
CA THR A 136 6.04 -6.83 25.87
C THR A 136 7.10 -7.09 26.93
N PHE A 137 7.86 -6.05 27.28
CA PHE A 137 8.85 -6.09 28.35
C PHE A 137 8.37 -5.23 29.51
N ILE A 138 8.40 -5.79 30.71
CA ILE A 138 8.14 -5.06 31.95
C ILE A 138 9.50 -4.65 32.52
N MET A 139 9.79 -3.35 32.52
CA MET A 139 10.95 -2.82 33.24
C MET A 139 10.61 -2.80 34.73
N ARG A 140 11.45 -3.44 35.56
CA ARG A 140 11.39 -3.42 37.01
C ARG A 140 12.37 -2.40 37.56
#